data_e5e0ca6f931704b5652f4eb9bb18d5bd
#
_entry.id   e5e0ca6f931704b5652f4eb9bb18d5bd
#
_cell.length_a   1.000
_cell.length_b   1.000
_cell.length_c   1.000
_cell.angle_alpha   90.00
_cell.angle_beta   90.00
_cell.angle_gamma   90.00
#
_symmetry.space_group_name_H-M   'P 1'
#
loop_
_entity.id
_entity.type
_entity.pdbx_description
1 polymer ?
#
loop_
_entity_poly.entity_id
_entity_poly.type
_entity_poly.pdbx_seq_one_letter_code
_entity_poly.pdbx_strand_id
1 'polypeptide(L)'
;MKYTVRIIISIAFLFSFSYVKSQNYHNIESNFSLDDLSISVKQKSNYVNQTSNKLSNIIIYDWNNSYSSIDSPLSKKLYSEYDSSILKSNSNQRGKTVISKILVNDKIVKWKRIPNHNDLIEIQLNQEIDSEERIVISFEYDLYIPNFVLNYGHKNNFINLKNCFLRFSPFINNQWLILSNQGLDDQFMVKSNITLKINYDSELHLVSNLDKKASYLSGNILSETYKGTLISDIFLILTDDQEFKKLSLNKINILTNSLSLIH
;
A
#
# COMPACT_ATOMS: atom_id res chain seq x y z
N MET A 1 41.22 39.12 -10.71
CA MET A 1 40.37 38.80 -9.54
C MET A 1 38.88 38.75 -9.82
N LYS A 2 38.24 39.66 -10.54
CA LYS A 2 36.79 39.63 -10.82
C LYS A 2 36.35 38.44 -11.72
N TYR A 3 37.16 37.96 -12.65
CA TYR A 3 36.86 36.85 -13.54
C TYR A 3 37.00 35.47 -12.86
N THR A 4 37.98 35.35 -11.96
CA THR A 4 38.22 34.11 -11.18
C THR A 4 37.05 33.82 -10.22
N VAL A 5 36.49 34.85 -9.58
CA VAL A 5 35.34 34.74 -8.68
C VAL A 5 34.06 34.30 -9.45
N ARG A 6 33.85 34.85 -10.65
CA ARG A 6 32.69 34.45 -11.51
C ARG A 6 32.75 33.01 -11.99
N ILE A 7 33.95 32.50 -12.30
CA ILE A 7 34.14 31.11 -12.72
C ILE A 7 33.89 30.15 -11.53
N ILE A 8 34.35 30.49 -10.33
CA ILE A 8 34.15 29.70 -9.12
C ILE A 8 32.65 29.65 -8.75
N ILE A 9 31.90 30.75 -8.87
CA ILE A 9 30.46 30.81 -8.63
C ILE A 9 29.70 29.95 -9.69
N SER A 10 30.10 30.02 -10.96
CA SER A 10 29.48 29.19 -12.02
C SER A 10 29.74 27.70 -11.83
N ILE A 11 30.92 27.31 -11.39
CA ILE A 11 31.24 25.91 -11.07
C ILE A 11 30.46 25.43 -9.82
N ALA A 12 30.36 26.26 -8.77
CA ALA A 12 29.55 25.94 -7.60
C ALA A 12 28.07 25.77 -7.93
N PHE A 13 27.54 26.55 -8.88
CA PHE A 13 26.14 26.41 -9.33
C PHE A 13 25.89 25.12 -10.18
N LEU A 14 26.89 24.62 -10.87
CA LEU A 14 26.82 23.34 -11.60
C LEU A 14 26.84 22.11 -10.66
N PHE A 15 27.44 22.24 -9.46
CA PHE A 15 27.45 21.17 -8.47
C PHE A 15 26.24 21.17 -7.53
N SER A 16 25.37 22.19 -7.58
CA SER A 16 24.12 22.25 -6.81
C SER A 16 22.93 21.55 -7.48
N PHE A 17 23.15 20.73 -8.52
CA PHE A 17 22.15 19.77 -8.96
C PHE A 17 21.95 18.76 -7.82
N SER A 18 21.02 19.07 -6.94
CA SER A 18 20.50 18.13 -5.96
C SER A 18 20.16 16.85 -6.72
N TYR A 19 20.86 15.78 -6.45
CA TYR A 19 20.46 14.44 -6.89
C TYR A 19 19.05 14.21 -6.33
N VAL A 20 18.03 14.47 -7.14
CA VAL A 20 16.66 14.02 -6.83
C VAL A 20 16.75 12.51 -6.87
N LYS A 21 16.94 11.91 -5.70
CA LYS A 21 16.97 10.46 -5.57
C LYS A 21 15.67 9.93 -6.16
N SER A 22 15.78 9.17 -7.23
CA SER A 22 14.60 8.58 -7.87
C SER A 22 13.85 7.75 -6.84
N GLN A 23 12.54 7.98 -6.74
CA GLN A 23 11.71 7.37 -5.72
C GLN A 23 10.78 6.32 -6.33
N ASN A 24 10.42 5.34 -5.52
CA ASN A 24 9.39 4.38 -5.90
C ASN A 24 8.06 5.11 -6.10
N TYR A 25 7.30 4.65 -7.08
CA TYR A 25 6.00 5.20 -7.43
C TYR A 25 4.99 4.08 -7.66
N HIS A 26 3.79 4.25 -7.13
CA HIS A 26 2.67 3.33 -7.33
C HIS A 26 1.51 4.06 -7.99
N ASN A 27 1.09 3.58 -9.14
CA ASN A 27 -0.17 3.96 -9.78
C ASN A 27 -1.17 2.82 -9.61
N ILE A 28 -2.25 3.08 -8.89
CA ILE A 28 -3.23 2.10 -8.44
C ILE A 28 -4.59 2.50 -9.00
N GLU A 29 -5.21 1.61 -9.77
CA GLU A 29 -6.59 1.70 -10.20
C GLU A 29 -7.38 0.60 -9.53
N SER A 30 -8.47 0.94 -8.84
CA SER A 30 -9.22 -0.01 -8.04
C SER A 30 -10.73 0.20 -8.14
N ASN A 31 -11.47 -0.91 -7.99
CA ASN A 31 -12.92 -0.93 -7.93
C ASN A 31 -13.34 -1.63 -6.64
N PHE A 32 -13.99 -0.92 -5.75
CA PHE A 32 -14.55 -1.47 -4.53
C PHE A 32 -15.96 -2.00 -4.77
N SER A 33 -16.24 -3.22 -4.32
CA SER A 33 -17.56 -3.86 -4.28
C SER A 33 -18.00 -4.04 -2.84
N LEU A 34 -19.12 -3.42 -2.46
CA LEU A 34 -19.71 -3.59 -1.13
C LEU A 34 -20.34 -4.98 -0.98
N ASP A 35 -20.96 -5.50 -2.06
CA ASP A 35 -21.64 -6.79 -2.05
C ASP A 35 -20.68 -7.95 -1.76
N ASP A 36 -19.49 -7.90 -2.36
CA ASP A 36 -18.46 -8.93 -2.22
C ASP A 36 -17.44 -8.60 -1.13
N LEU A 37 -17.50 -7.40 -0.56
CA LEU A 37 -16.49 -6.85 0.36
C LEU A 37 -15.07 -7.03 -0.21
N SER A 38 -14.91 -6.62 -1.45
CA SER A 38 -13.69 -6.83 -2.23
C SER A 38 -13.24 -5.57 -2.96
N ILE A 39 -11.97 -5.56 -3.34
CA ILE A 39 -11.36 -4.53 -4.19
C ILE A 39 -10.63 -5.22 -5.32
N SER A 40 -11.07 -5.03 -6.56
CA SER A 40 -10.30 -5.43 -7.74
C SER A 40 -9.27 -4.36 -8.09
N VAL A 41 -8.02 -4.75 -8.28
CA VAL A 41 -6.90 -3.81 -8.40
C VAL A 41 -6.06 -4.09 -9.64
N LYS A 42 -5.76 -3.02 -10.39
CA LYS A 42 -4.68 -2.95 -11.37
C LYS A 42 -3.64 -1.95 -10.88
N GLN A 43 -2.43 -2.41 -10.65
CA GLN A 43 -1.37 -1.59 -10.07
C GLN A 43 -0.12 -1.64 -10.94
N LYS A 44 0.45 -0.46 -11.24
CA LYS A 44 1.78 -0.32 -11.84
C LYS A 44 2.70 0.35 -10.83
N SER A 45 3.80 -0.33 -10.50
CA SER A 45 4.76 0.13 -9.52
C SER A 45 6.13 0.28 -10.18
N ASN A 46 6.70 1.47 -10.10
CA ASN A 46 8.07 1.73 -10.53
C ASN A 46 9.00 1.50 -9.33
N TYR A 47 9.90 0.56 -9.46
CA TYR A 47 10.96 0.30 -8.51
C TYR A 47 12.29 0.82 -9.04
N VAL A 48 13.07 1.45 -8.16
CA VAL A 48 14.43 1.88 -8.47
C VAL A 48 15.37 1.17 -7.51
N ASN A 49 16.36 0.47 -8.04
CA ASN A 49 17.38 -0.16 -7.21
C ASN A 49 18.32 0.93 -6.63
N GLN A 50 18.01 1.41 -5.45
CA GLN A 50 18.83 2.43 -4.75
C GLN A 50 20.01 1.82 -3.98
N THR A 51 20.30 0.55 -4.17
CA THR A 51 21.42 -0.14 -3.53
C THR A 51 22.65 -0.12 -4.41
N SER A 52 23.83 -0.36 -3.85
CA SER A 52 25.05 -0.56 -4.62
C SER A 52 25.16 -1.95 -5.28
N ASN A 53 24.25 -2.86 -4.94
CA ASN A 53 24.26 -4.24 -5.39
C ASN A 53 23.31 -4.49 -6.54
N LYS A 54 23.60 -5.46 -7.38
CA LYS A 54 22.62 -6.01 -8.31
C LYS A 54 21.55 -6.79 -7.53
N LEU A 55 20.30 -6.70 -7.98
CA LEU A 55 19.18 -7.43 -7.39
C LEU A 55 18.63 -8.45 -8.38
N SER A 56 18.53 -9.70 -7.95
CA SER A 56 17.94 -10.81 -8.71
C SER A 56 16.49 -11.10 -8.34
N ASN A 57 15.99 -10.50 -7.24
CA ASN A 57 14.62 -10.65 -6.77
C ASN A 57 14.11 -9.35 -6.13
N ILE A 58 12.78 -9.25 -6.01
CA ILE A 58 12.09 -8.17 -5.31
C ILE A 58 11.12 -8.80 -4.31
N ILE A 59 11.08 -8.26 -3.08
CA ILE A 59 10.11 -8.66 -2.07
C ILE A 59 9.00 -7.63 -1.98
N ILE A 60 7.76 -8.13 -1.97
CA ILE A 60 6.53 -7.35 -1.90
C ILE A 60 5.79 -7.67 -0.62
N TYR A 61 5.34 -6.66 0.10
CA TYR A 61 4.38 -6.74 1.18
C TYR A 61 2.97 -6.86 0.61
N ASP A 62 2.23 -7.86 1.11
CA ASP A 62 0.81 -8.11 0.84
C ASP A 62 0.08 -8.28 2.17
N TRP A 63 -0.04 -7.18 2.91
CA TRP A 63 -0.53 -7.25 4.29
C TRP A 63 -2.01 -7.62 4.41
N ASN A 64 -2.81 -7.42 3.38
CA ASN A 64 -4.17 -7.98 3.36
C ASN A 64 -4.16 -9.51 3.51
N ASN A 65 -3.19 -10.19 2.91
CA ASN A 65 -3.10 -11.65 2.99
C ASN A 65 -2.64 -12.18 4.37
N SER A 66 -2.16 -11.32 5.28
CA SER A 66 -1.85 -11.71 6.65
C SER A 66 -3.08 -12.25 7.41
N TYR A 67 -4.28 -11.82 6.98
CA TYR A 67 -5.57 -12.23 7.56
C TYR A 67 -6.11 -13.54 6.95
N SER A 68 -5.41 -14.17 6.01
CA SER A 68 -5.95 -15.31 5.24
C SER A 68 -5.89 -16.65 5.98
N SER A 69 -5.05 -16.79 6.99
CA SER A 69 -4.80 -18.06 7.67
C SER A 69 -4.76 -17.92 9.19
N ILE A 70 -5.30 -18.93 9.87
CA ILE A 70 -5.17 -19.07 11.33
C ILE A 70 -3.73 -19.33 11.77
N ASP A 71 -2.88 -19.84 10.85
CA ASP A 71 -1.46 -20.12 11.09
C ASP A 71 -0.55 -18.95 10.70
N SER A 72 -1.13 -17.81 10.24
CA SER A 72 -0.35 -16.65 9.84
C SER A 72 0.44 -16.07 11.04
N PRO A 73 1.59 -15.40 10.78
CA PRO A 73 2.31 -14.68 11.82
C PRO A 73 1.44 -13.69 12.58
N LEU A 74 0.55 -12.97 11.87
CA LEU A 74 -0.41 -12.05 12.48
C LEU A 74 -1.38 -12.76 13.41
N SER A 75 -1.97 -13.89 13.00
CA SER A 75 -2.89 -14.64 13.84
C SER A 75 -2.22 -15.11 15.15
N LYS A 76 -0.99 -15.61 15.05
CA LYS A 76 -0.20 -16.04 16.22
C LYS A 76 0.12 -14.87 17.15
N LYS A 77 0.48 -13.72 16.57
CA LYS A 77 0.78 -12.49 17.33
C LYS A 77 -0.47 -12.00 18.07
N LEU A 78 -1.61 -11.86 17.39
CA LEU A 78 -2.88 -11.44 17.99
C LEU A 78 -3.31 -12.39 19.11
N TYR A 79 -3.21 -13.71 18.89
CA TYR A 79 -3.52 -14.71 19.92
C TYR A 79 -2.64 -14.56 21.17
N SER A 80 -1.35 -14.25 20.99
CA SER A 80 -0.44 -13.98 22.11
C SER A 80 -0.80 -12.71 22.90
N GLU A 81 -1.57 -11.82 22.31
CA GLU A 81 -2.11 -10.58 22.91
C GLU A 81 -3.59 -10.71 23.31
N TYR A 82 -4.05 -11.95 23.51
CA TYR A 82 -5.42 -12.30 23.91
C TYR A 82 -6.51 -11.98 22.86
N ASP A 83 -6.15 -11.68 21.62
CA ASP A 83 -7.09 -11.54 20.50
C ASP A 83 -7.16 -12.85 19.69
N SER A 84 -8.30 -13.51 19.75
CA SER A 84 -8.57 -14.74 19.03
C SER A 84 -9.46 -14.56 17.80
N SER A 85 -9.63 -13.34 17.30
CA SER A 85 -10.55 -13.00 16.20
C SER A 85 -10.26 -13.80 14.93
N ILE A 86 -9.01 -13.84 14.46
CA ILE A 86 -8.62 -14.63 13.29
C ILE A 86 -8.77 -16.12 13.55
N LEU A 87 -8.36 -16.58 14.73
CA LEU A 87 -8.39 -18.00 15.09
C LEU A 87 -9.83 -18.54 15.11
N LYS A 88 -10.79 -17.75 15.57
CA LYS A 88 -12.21 -18.11 15.64
C LYS A 88 -12.97 -17.89 14.32
N SER A 89 -12.39 -17.18 13.36
CA SER A 89 -13.04 -16.87 12.09
C SER A 89 -13.08 -18.10 11.17
N ASN A 90 -14.15 -18.22 10.38
CA ASN A 90 -14.18 -19.15 9.27
C ASN A 90 -13.47 -18.57 8.03
N SER A 91 -13.26 -19.40 6.99
CA SER A 91 -12.52 -19.01 5.78
C SER A 91 -13.14 -17.82 5.02
N ASN A 92 -14.47 -17.66 5.10
CA ASN A 92 -15.19 -16.60 4.39
C ASN A 92 -15.13 -15.25 5.14
N GLN A 93 -14.80 -15.27 6.41
CA GLN A 93 -14.62 -14.09 7.24
C GLN A 93 -13.21 -13.55 7.20
N ARG A 94 -12.26 -14.32 6.66
CA ARG A 94 -10.86 -13.95 6.59
C ARG A 94 -10.54 -13.15 5.34
N GLY A 95 -9.66 -12.17 5.47
CA GLY A 95 -9.11 -11.45 4.33
C GLY A 95 -8.15 -12.32 3.52
N LYS A 96 -8.09 -12.09 2.23
CA LYS A 96 -7.10 -12.74 1.36
C LYS A 96 -6.81 -11.87 0.14
N THR A 97 -5.65 -12.07 -0.44
CA THR A 97 -5.27 -11.50 -1.74
C THR A 97 -5.15 -12.61 -2.76
N VAL A 98 -5.89 -12.49 -3.85
CA VAL A 98 -5.83 -13.41 -4.99
C VAL A 98 -5.13 -12.70 -6.15
N ILE A 99 -3.88 -13.09 -6.42
CA ILE A 99 -3.07 -12.49 -7.48
C ILE A 99 -3.31 -13.28 -8.76
N SER A 100 -3.82 -12.60 -9.78
CA SER A 100 -4.05 -13.19 -11.10
C SER A 100 -2.87 -12.98 -12.04
N LYS A 101 -2.06 -11.91 -11.84
CA LYS A 101 -0.97 -11.58 -12.76
C LYS A 101 0.11 -10.73 -12.11
N ILE A 102 1.37 -11.09 -12.41
CA ILE A 102 2.54 -10.25 -12.13
C ILE A 102 3.42 -10.21 -13.38
N LEU A 103 3.75 -9.00 -13.82
CA LEU A 103 4.68 -8.75 -14.92
C LEU A 103 5.81 -7.83 -14.45
N VAL A 104 7.02 -8.06 -14.93
CA VAL A 104 8.15 -7.13 -14.81
C VAL A 104 8.56 -6.70 -16.21
N ASN A 105 8.53 -5.39 -16.48
CA ASN A 105 8.76 -4.81 -17.81
C ASN A 105 7.94 -5.53 -18.88
N ASP A 106 6.62 -5.72 -18.62
CA ASP A 106 5.62 -6.39 -19.45
C ASP A 106 5.88 -7.88 -19.75
N LYS A 107 6.84 -8.51 -19.06
CA LYS A 107 7.13 -9.95 -19.18
C LYS A 107 6.66 -10.70 -17.95
N ILE A 108 6.09 -11.90 -18.17
CA ILE A 108 5.69 -12.80 -17.09
C ILE A 108 6.94 -13.20 -16.29
N VAL A 109 6.80 -13.21 -14.97
CA VAL A 109 7.86 -13.60 -14.02
C VAL A 109 7.38 -14.71 -13.10
N LYS A 110 8.33 -15.45 -12.54
CA LYS A 110 8.06 -16.42 -11.48
C LYS A 110 7.94 -15.67 -10.15
N TRP A 111 6.96 -16.07 -9.36
CA TRP A 111 6.80 -15.55 -8.03
C TRP A 111 6.26 -16.63 -7.08
N LYS A 112 6.45 -16.44 -5.80
CA LYS A 112 5.93 -17.33 -4.74
C LYS A 112 5.70 -16.54 -3.47
N ARG A 113 4.87 -17.05 -2.57
CA ARG A 113 4.82 -16.57 -1.19
C ARG A 113 6.03 -17.11 -0.42
N ILE A 114 6.58 -16.29 0.47
CA ILE A 114 7.74 -16.71 1.28
C ILE A 114 7.23 -17.71 2.33
N PRO A 115 7.90 -18.87 2.50
CA PRO A 115 7.53 -19.85 3.52
C PRO A 115 7.42 -19.20 4.92
N ASN A 116 6.36 -19.55 5.66
CA ASN A 116 6.02 -18.99 6.97
C ASN A 116 5.64 -17.48 7.00
N HIS A 117 5.59 -16.81 5.84
CA HIS A 117 5.22 -15.41 5.67
C HIS A 117 4.18 -15.30 4.55
N ASN A 118 2.91 -15.65 4.85
CA ASN A 118 1.83 -15.69 3.87
C ASN A 118 1.48 -14.30 3.27
N ASP A 119 1.97 -13.25 3.86
CA ASP A 119 1.82 -11.84 3.50
C ASP A 119 3.06 -11.23 2.84
N LEU A 120 4.01 -12.07 2.43
CA LEU A 120 5.19 -11.67 1.68
C LEU A 120 5.30 -12.46 0.37
N ILE A 121 5.64 -11.73 -0.71
CA ILE A 121 5.78 -12.28 -2.05
C ILE A 121 7.21 -12.06 -2.51
N GLU A 122 7.87 -13.10 -2.97
CA GLU A 122 9.14 -13.03 -3.68
C GLU A 122 8.89 -13.11 -5.19
N ILE A 123 9.31 -12.09 -5.92
CA ILE A 123 9.31 -12.03 -7.37
C ILE A 123 10.74 -12.29 -7.85
N GLN A 124 10.94 -13.35 -8.62
CA GLN A 124 12.23 -13.62 -9.25
C GLN A 124 12.35 -12.84 -10.55
N LEU A 125 13.37 -12.01 -10.67
CA LEU A 125 13.61 -11.24 -11.88
C LEU A 125 14.18 -12.13 -12.99
N ASN A 126 13.72 -11.92 -14.23
CA ASN A 126 14.26 -12.62 -15.39
C ASN A 126 15.70 -12.17 -15.73
N GLN A 127 16.05 -10.96 -15.33
CA GLN A 127 17.37 -10.36 -15.42
C GLN A 127 17.64 -9.57 -14.15
N GLU A 128 18.86 -9.63 -13.63
CA GLU A 128 19.27 -8.79 -12.52
C GLU A 128 19.19 -7.31 -12.91
N ILE A 129 18.87 -6.47 -11.95
CA ILE A 129 18.82 -5.01 -12.10
C ILE A 129 20.04 -4.39 -11.43
N ASP A 130 20.73 -3.54 -12.17
CA ASP A 130 21.89 -2.81 -11.68
C ASP A 130 21.51 -1.69 -10.69
N SER A 131 22.52 -1.15 -10.00
CA SER A 131 22.35 0.04 -9.17
C SER A 131 21.77 1.18 -10.01
N GLU A 132 20.83 1.93 -9.44
CA GLU A 132 20.09 3.05 -10.05
C GLU A 132 19.20 2.64 -11.25
N GLU A 133 19.16 1.35 -11.61
CA GLU A 133 18.27 0.86 -12.67
C GLU A 133 16.81 0.87 -12.18
N ARG A 134 15.91 1.14 -13.14
CA ARG A 134 14.47 1.19 -12.91
C ARG A 134 13.77 0.06 -13.65
N ILE A 135 12.82 -0.57 -12.95
CA ILE A 135 11.87 -1.51 -13.53
C ILE A 135 10.43 -1.11 -13.23
N VAL A 136 9.52 -1.58 -14.09
CA VAL A 136 8.07 -1.45 -13.91
C VAL A 136 7.51 -2.82 -13.56
N ILE A 137 6.79 -2.91 -12.44
CA ILE A 137 6.08 -4.12 -12.04
C ILE A 137 4.60 -3.86 -12.13
N SER A 138 3.90 -4.67 -12.93
CA SER A 138 2.44 -4.60 -13.10
C SER A 138 1.81 -5.77 -12.35
N PHE A 139 0.76 -5.47 -11.57
CA PHE A 139 0.00 -6.43 -10.79
C PHE A 139 -1.49 -6.33 -11.18
N GLU A 140 -2.15 -7.49 -11.26
CA GLU A 140 -3.60 -7.61 -11.27
C GLU A 140 -4.00 -8.56 -10.13
N TYR A 141 -4.87 -8.12 -9.23
CA TYR A 141 -5.25 -8.89 -8.04
C TYR A 141 -6.57 -8.42 -7.44
N ASP A 142 -7.21 -9.30 -6.67
CA ASP A 142 -8.39 -9.01 -5.87
C ASP A 142 -8.04 -9.10 -4.38
N LEU A 143 -8.50 -8.10 -3.63
CA LEU A 143 -8.44 -8.06 -2.17
C LEU A 143 -9.82 -8.43 -1.63
N TYR A 144 -9.92 -9.43 -0.78
CA TYR A 144 -11.11 -9.74 0.01
C TYR A 144 -10.90 -9.21 1.42
N ILE A 145 -11.84 -8.41 1.90
CA ILE A 145 -11.72 -7.67 3.15
C ILE A 145 -12.17 -8.54 4.31
N PRO A 146 -11.37 -8.71 5.39
CA PRO A 146 -11.76 -9.53 6.52
C PRO A 146 -12.91 -8.91 7.31
N ASN A 147 -13.76 -9.80 7.89
CA ASN A 147 -14.85 -9.41 8.76
C ASN A 147 -14.37 -9.34 10.22
N PHE A 148 -13.50 -8.40 10.54
CA PHE A 148 -13.19 -8.01 11.92
C PHE A 148 -12.52 -6.64 11.94
N VAL A 149 -12.60 -6.04 13.09
CA VAL A 149 -12.15 -4.68 13.29
C VAL A 149 -11.20 -4.65 14.46
N LEU A 150 -9.95 -4.72 14.14
CA LEU A 150 -8.98 -3.92 14.87
C LEU A 150 -8.69 -2.68 14.01
N ASN A 151 -7.50 -2.60 13.43
CA ASN A 151 -7.15 -1.49 12.53
C ASN A 151 -7.38 -1.83 11.04
N TYR A 152 -8.06 -2.97 10.73
CA TYR A 152 -8.22 -3.47 9.38
C TYR A 152 -9.44 -4.40 9.25
N GLY A 153 -10.27 -4.16 8.24
CA GLY A 153 -11.42 -5.00 7.96
C GLY A 153 -12.73 -4.24 7.86
N HIS A 154 -13.83 -4.96 7.96
CA HIS A 154 -15.16 -4.35 7.93
C HIS A 154 -16.02 -4.80 9.13
N LYS A 155 -16.91 -3.91 9.56
CA LYS A 155 -17.99 -4.21 10.51
C LYS A 155 -19.20 -3.36 10.13
N ASN A 156 -20.31 -4.02 9.84
CA ASN A 156 -21.47 -3.34 9.25
C ASN A 156 -21.00 -2.60 7.97
N ASN A 157 -21.43 -1.33 7.81
CA ASN A 157 -21.06 -0.49 6.67
C ASN A 157 -19.82 0.39 6.94
N PHE A 158 -18.99 0.00 7.90
CA PHE A 158 -17.73 0.67 8.18
C PHE A 158 -16.57 -0.22 7.77
N ILE A 159 -15.78 0.25 6.80
CA ILE A 159 -14.63 -0.45 6.25
C ILE A 159 -13.39 0.39 6.54
N ASN A 160 -12.41 -0.20 7.23
CA ASN A 160 -11.13 0.42 7.53
C ASN A 160 -9.99 -0.38 6.93
N LEU A 161 -9.21 0.24 6.06
CA LEU A 161 -8.13 -0.38 5.32
C LEU A 161 -6.84 0.42 5.51
N LYS A 162 -5.86 -0.20 6.16
CA LYS A 162 -4.51 0.35 6.31
C LYS A 162 -3.55 -0.48 5.46
N ASN A 163 -2.80 0.18 4.54
CA ASN A 163 -1.78 -0.47 3.73
C ASN A 163 -2.25 -1.73 2.98
N CYS A 164 -3.49 -1.71 2.45
CA CYS A 164 -4.10 -2.88 1.78
C CYS A 164 -3.47 -3.21 0.42
N PHE A 165 -2.84 -2.24 -0.24
CA PHE A 165 -2.23 -2.44 -1.56
C PHE A 165 -0.82 -3.03 -1.47
N LEU A 166 -0.38 -3.68 -2.56
CA LEU A 166 0.95 -4.27 -2.65
C LEU A 166 2.04 -3.18 -2.61
N ARG A 167 3.06 -3.35 -1.75
CA ARG A 167 4.14 -2.40 -1.54
C ARG A 167 5.50 -3.09 -1.53
N PHE A 168 6.56 -2.38 -1.90
CA PHE A 168 7.92 -2.91 -1.81
C PHE A 168 8.34 -3.08 -0.35
N SER A 169 8.95 -4.22 -0.04
CA SER A 169 9.65 -4.41 1.22
C SER A 169 10.89 -3.49 1.27
N PRO A 170 11.30 -3.01 2.45
CA PRO A 170 12.58 -2.32 2.60
C PRO A 170 13.77 -3.22 2.28
N PHE A 171 14.79 -2.65 1.64
CA PHE A 171 16.10 -3.28 1.46
C PHE A 171 17.10 -2.58 2.38
N ILE A 172 17.55 -3.26 3.43
CA ILE A 172 18.37 -2.69 4.50
C ILE A 172 19.55 -3.63 4.76
N ASN A 173 20.73 -3.10 4.98
CA ASN A 173 21.94 -3.87 5.25
C ASN A 173 22.20 -4.98 4.21
N ASN A 174 22.02 -4.65 2.94
CA ASN A 174 22.21 -5.55 1.79
C ASN A 174 21.27 -6.77 1.77
N GLN A 175 20.12 -6.67 2.41
CA GLN A 175 19.09 -7.72 2.38
C GLN A 175 17.67 -7.15 2.41
N TRP A 176 16.72 -7.90 1.87
CA TRP A 176 15.30 -7.60 2.00
C TRP A 176 14.84 -7.83 3.44
N LEU A 177 14.05 -6.89 3.95
CA LEU A 177 13.41 -7.06 5.25
C LEU A 177 12.26 -8.06 5.12
N ILE A 178 12.42 -9.24 5.69
CA ILE A 178 11.39 -10.28 5.75
C ILE A 178 10.63 -10.11 7.06
N LEU A 179 9.60 -9.27 7.04
CA LEU A 179 8.79 -8.93 8.21
C LEU A 179 7.31 -9.00 7.87
N SER A 180 6.62 -9.99 8.43
CA SER A 180 5.16 -10.10 8.34
C SER A 180 4.45 -8.99 9.10
N ASN A 181 3.22 -8.71 8.72
CA ASN A 181 2.31 -7.83 9.45
C ASN A 181 2.19 -8.28 10.91
N GLN A 182 2.44 -7.37 11.83
CA GLN A 182 2.36 -7.58 13.29
C GLN A 182 1.13 -6.91 13.90
N GLY A 183 0.26 -6.29 13.09
CA GLY A 183 -0.88 -5.51 13.61
C GLY A 183 -0.48 -4.20 14.30
N LEU A 184 0.77 -3.77 14.16
CA LEU A 184 1.28 -2.54 14.76
C LEU A 184 1.03 -1.33 13.86
N ASP A 185 0.86 -0.16 14.47
CA ASP A 185 0.60 1.08 13.73
C ASP A 185 1.87 1.69 13.11
N ASP A 186 3.04 1.37 13.64
CA ASP A 186 4.34 1.95 13.31
C ASP A 186 5.27 1.02 12.51
N GLN A 187 4.71 0.01 11.82
CA GLN A 187 5.52 -0.87 10.98
C GLN A 187 6.22 -0.10 9.86
N PHE A 188 7.51 -0.40 9.67
CA PHE A 188 8.33 0.30 8.70
C PHE A 188 7.91 0.00 7.26
N MET A 189 7.51 1.05 6.54
CA MET A 189 7.16 1.01 5.12
C MET A 189 8.06 1.94 4.31
N VAL A 190 8.42 1.51 3.10
CA VAL A 190 9.19 2.36 2.17
C VAL A 190 8.32 3.53 1.72
N LYS A 191 8.80 4.76 1.95
CA LYS A 191 8.14 5.96 1.45
C LYS A 191 8.11 5.95 -0.07
N SER A 192 6.93 6.18 -0.64
CA SER A 192 6.71 6.15 -2.08
C SER A 192 5.75 7.26 -2.50
N ASN A 193 5.80 7.62 -3.77
CA ASN A 193 4.78 8.46 -4.38
C ASN A 193 3.61 7.58 -4.82
N ILE A 194 2.39 8.03 -4.58
CA ILE A 194 1.19 7.24 -4.81
C ILE A 194 0.20 8.07 -5.63
N THR A 195 -0.36 7.46 -6.65
CA THR A 195 -1.60 7.87 -7.28
C THR A 195 -2.58 6.73 -7.15
N LEU A 196 -3.70 6.98 -6.49
CA LEU A 196 -4.80 6.03 -6.30
C LEU A 196 -6.03 6.56 -7.01
N LYS A 197 -6.55 5.82 -7.98
CA LYS A 197 -7.90 5.99 -8.51
C LYS A 197 -8.77 4.86 -7.95
N ILE A 198 -9.87 5.22 -7.30
CA ILE A 198 -10.80 4.26 -6.72
C ILE A 198 -12.23 4.57 -7.15
N ASN A 199 -12.93 3.52 -7.59
CA ASN A 199 -14.34 3.57 -7.94
C ASN A 199 -15.14 2.80 -6.88
N TYR A 200 -16.25 3.37 -6.44
CA TYR A 200 -17.12 2.79 -5.42
C TYR A 200 -18.54 3.36 -5.53
N ASP A 201 -19.51 2.75 -4.84
CA ASP A 201 -20.90 3.22 -4.85
C ASP A 201 -21.01 4.62 -4.22
N SER A 202 -21.73 5.51 -4.87
CA SER A 202 -21.90 6.92 -4.46
C SER A 202 -22.67 7.12 -3.15
N GLU A 203 -23.32 6.08 -2.63
CA GLU A 203 -23.93 6.10 -1.29
C GLU A 203 -22.85 6.06 -0.19
N LEU A 204 -21.68 5.50 -0.50
CA LEU A 204 -20.55 5.46 0.41
C LEU A 204 -19.79 6.80 0.42
N HIS A 205 -19.07 7.00 1.49
CA HIS A 205 -18.14 8.10 1.65
C HIS A 205 -16.74 7.57 1.94
N LEU A 206 -15.73 8.05 1.17
CA LEU A 206 -14.34 7.67 1.33
C LEU A 206 -13.54 8.79 1.99
N VAL A 207 -12.82 8.43 3.05
CA VAL A 207 -11.81 9.26 3.69
C VAL A 207 -10.43 8.61 3.53
N SER A 208 -9.44 9.40 3.24
CA SER A 208 -8.05 8.97 3.08
C SER A 208 -7.09 10.02 3.62
N ASN A 209 -5.89 9.59 4.02
CA ASN A 209 -4.78 10.49 4.31
C ASN A 209 -4.07 11.01 3.05
N LEU A 210 -4.47 10.53 1.87
CA LEU A 210 -4.00 11.05 0.58
C LEU A 210 -4.81 12.29 0.18
N ASP A 211 -4.20 13.19 -0.60
CA ASP A 211 -4.86 14.38 -1.13
C ASP A 211 -5.81 14.04 -2.26
N LYS A 212 -7.11 14.32 -2.10
CA LYS A 212 -8.09 14.20 -3.19
C LYS A 212 -7.78 15.22 -4.29
N LYS A 213 -7.65 14.77 -5.52
CA LYS A 213 -7.33 15.62 -6.68
C LYS A 213 -8.49 15.75 -7.66
N ALA A 214 -9.32 14.71 -7.81
CA ALA A 214 -10.47 14.71 -8.69
C ALA A 214 -11.57 13.82 -8.15
N SER A 215 -12.82 14.13 -8.54
CA SER A 215 -14.01 13.34 -8.24
C SER A 215 -14.95 13.42 -9.44
N TYR A 216 -15.47 12.30 -9.88
CA TYR A 216 -16.39 12.20 -11.00
C TYR A 216 -17.47 11.17 -10.72
N LEU A 217 -18.73 11.57 -10.86
CA LEU A 217 -19.90 10.71 -10.68
C LEU A 217 -20.44 10.24 -12.04
N SER A 218 -20.63 8.95 -12.20
CA SER A 218 -21.23 8.32 -13.37
C SER A 218 -22.28 7.30 -12.93
N GLY A 219 -23.55 7.64 -13.09
CA GLY A 219 -24.64 6.85 -12.49
C GLY A 219 -24.47 6.79 -10.97
N ASN A 220 -24.45 5.59 -10.42
CA ASN A 220 -24.24 5.34 -8.99
C ASN A 220 -22.78 5.11 -8.61
N ILE A 221 -21.85 5.25 -9.55
CA ILE A 221 -20.42 5.02 -9.28
C ILE A 221 -19.69 6.35 -9.14
N LEU A 222 -19.09 6.55 -7.99
CA LEU A 222 -18.19 7.65 -7.71
C LEU A 222 -16.73 7.21 -7.98
N SER A 223 -16.05 7.94 -8.88
CA SER A 223 -14.65 7.74 -9.21
C SER A 223 -13.82 8.85 -8.61
N GLU A 224 -12.94 8.55 -7.68
CA GLU A 224 -12.08 9.54 -7.04
C GLU A 224 -10.60 9.24 -7.27
N THR A 225 -9.83 10.32 -7.45
CA THR A 225 -8.37 10.23 -7.61
C THR A 225 -7.68 10.94 -6.46
N TYR A 226 -6.77 10.23 -5.82
CA TYR A 226 -5.98 10.68 -4.70
C TYR A 226 -4.49 10.65 -5.05
N LYS A 227 -3.71 11.55 -4.45
CA LYS A 227 -2.24 11.57 -4.59
C LYS A 227 -1.57 11.76 -3.24
N GLY A 228 -0.41 11.11 -3.08
CA GLY A 228 0.46 11.30 -1.94
C GLY A 228 1.92 11.30 -2.37
N THR A 229 2.71 12.17 -1.76
CA THR A 229 4.15 12.28 -2.00
C THR A 229 4.90 11.83 -0.76
N LEU A 230 5.85 10.90 -0.92
CA LEU A 230 6.64 10.35 0.19
C LEU A 230 5.78 9.70 1.29
N ILE A 231 4.73 9.01 0.90
CA ILE A 231 3.79 8.37 1.81
C ILE A 231 4.35 7.03 2.29
N SER A 232 4.43 6.83 3.62
CA SER A 232 4.69 5.53 4.25
C SER A 232 3.41 4.69 4.34
N ASP A 233 2.32 5.27 4.83
CA ASP A 233 1.07 4.57 5.09
C ASP A 233 -0.08 5.09 4.24
N ILE A 234 -0.95 4.19 3.81
CA ILE A 234 -2.20 4.52 3.12
C ILE A 234 -3.35 4.09 4.02
N PHE A 235 -4.24 5.03 4.32
CA PHE A 235 -5.49 4.76 5.02
C PHE A 235 -6.67 5.03 4.11
N LEU A 236 -7.62 4.11 4.10
CA LEU A 236 -8.90 4.26 3.43
C LEU A 236 -10.01 3.87 4.42
N ILE A 237 -10.95 4.77 4.63
CA ILE A 237 -12.16 4.49 5.40
C ILE A 237 -13.35 4.70 4.46
N LEU A 238 -14.16 3.66 4.25
CA LEU A 238 -15.42 3.76 3.50
C LEU A 238 -16.58 3.49 4.46
N THR A 239 -17.62 4.33 4.39
CA THR A 239 -18.81 4.20 5.21
C THR A 239 -19.98 4.92 4.56
N ASP A 240 -21.21 4.48 4.86
CA ASP A 240 -22.45 5.16 4.51
C ASP A 240 -22.93 6.14 5.61
N ASP A 241 -22.19 6.26 6.71
CA ASP A 241 -22.54 7.14 7.84
C ASP A 241 -22.47 8.63 7.46
N GLN A 242 -23.61 9.29 7.43
CA GLN A 242 -23.75 10.70 7.08
C GLN A 242 -23.15 11.65 8.13
N GLU A 243 -23.10 11.26 9.38
CA GLU A 243 -22.45 12.05 10.43
C GLU A 243 -20.94 12.07 10.23
N PHE A 244 -20.37 10.92 9.88
CA PHE A 244 -18.95 10.80 9.50
C PHE A 244 -18.63 11.66 8.28
N LYS A 245 -19.51 11.72 7.28
CA LYS A 245 -19.38 12.58 6.10
C LYS A 245 -19.28 14.06 6.45
N LYS A 246 -20.15 14.56 7.35
CA LYS A 246 -20.13 15.96 7.80
C LYS A 246 -18.83 16.33 8.50
N LEU A 247 -18.31 15.42 9.31
CA LEU A 247 -17.07 15.61 10.05
C LEU A 247 -15.85 15.65 9.13
N SER A 248 -15.79 14.82 8.09
CA SER A 248 -14.67 14.77 7.13
C SER A 248 -14.53 16.03 6.28
N LEU A 249 -15.61 16.79 6.05
CA LEU A 249 -15.57 18.05 5.33
C LEU A 249 -14.85 19.17 6.11
N ASN A 250 -14.77 19.07 7.44
CA ASN A 250 -14.19 20.10 8.32
C ASN A 250 -12.69 19.93 8.61
N LYS A 251 -11.96 19.14 7.82
CA LYS A 251 -10.51 18.92 7.85
C LYS A 251 -9.84 18.66 9.23
N ILE A 252 -9.18 17.53 9.34
CA ILE A 252 -7.97 17.22 10.16
C ILE A 252 -8.20 16.54 11.52
N ASN A 253 -9.26 16.77 12.27
CA ASN A 253 -9.34 16.27 13.66
C ASN A 253 -10.02 14.89 13.84
N ILE A 254 -10.42 14.23 12.78
CA ILE A 254 -11.29 13.04 12.87
C ILE A 254 -10.51 11.74 13.03
N LEU A 255 -9.35 11.63 12.40
CA LEU A 255 -8.53 10.41 12.49
C LEU A 255 -8.01 10.13 13.91
N THR A 256 -7.87 11.18 14.74
CA THR A 256 -7.46 11.04 16.15
C THR A 256 -8.61 10.74 17.10
N ASN A 257 -9.84 11.15 16.78
CA ASN A 257 -10.99 10.94 17.66
C ASN A 257 -11.77 9.65 17.37
N SER A 258 -11.77 9.15 16.13
CA SER A 258 -12.43 7.88 15.80
C SER A 258 -11.69 6.65 16.37
N LEU A 259 -10.39 6.72 16.56
CA LEU A 259 -9.62 5.68 17.23
C LEU A 259 -9.94 5.56 18.72
N SER A 260 -10.44 6.64 19.36
CA SER A 260 -10.84 6.63 20.79
C SER A 260 -12.26 6.13 21.03
N LEU A 261 -13.08 5.96 19.99
CA LEU A 261 -14.46 5.46 20.07
C LEU A 261 -14.61 3.96 19.81
N ILE A 262 -13.49 3.26 19.56
CA ILE A 262 -13.45 1.81 19.26
C ILE A 262 -12.95 1.00 20.47
N HIS A 263 -12.95 1.59 21.66
CA HIS A 263 -12.71 0.86 22.93
C HIS A 263 -13.97 0.35 23.56
#